data_6e9b9158c78446ff18c6ad13f432ae47
#
_entry.id   6e9b9158c78446ff18c6ad13f432ae47
#
_cell.length_a   1.000
_cell.length_b   1.000
_cell.length_c   1.000
_cell.angle_alpha   90.00
_cell.angle_beta   90.00
_cell.angle_gamma   90.00
#
_symmetry.space_group_name_H-M   'P 1'
#
loop_
_entity.id
_entity.type
_entity.pdbx_description
1 polymer ?
#
loop_
_entity_poly.entity_id
_entity_poly.type
_entity_poly.pdbx_seq_one_letter_code
_entity_poly.pdbx_strand_id
1 'polypeptide(L)'
;MDSSLKQKWVRALRSGKYEQATGALRNEDGFCCLGVLCDVYDPDKWVEPIPPLDEDEDDDGKWNYADQGDNYLYDTTDVLPVHITRIAGLTAQNPEVPYGIDGEMKSLASINDNGATFAEIADLIETHL
;
A
#
# COMPACT_ATOMS: atom_id res chain seq x y z
N MET A 1 15.22 4.99 -2.28
CA MET A 1 14.52 3.75 -2.71
C MET A 1 14.98 3.38 -4.12
N ASP A 2 14.73 2.15 -4.55
CA ASP A 2 15.04 1.71 -5.91
C ASP A 2 14.36 2.59 -6.95
N SER A 3 15.12 3.18 -7.87
CA SER A 3 14.58 4.18 -8.79
C SER A 3 13.65 3.60 -9.85
N SER A 4 13.89 2.37 -10.28
CA SER A 4 13.04 1.70 -11.27
C SER A 4 11.65 1.40 -10.68
N LEU A 5 11.59 0.84 -9.48
CA LEU A 5 10.34 0.54 -8.80
C LEU A 5 9.61 1.82 -8.39
N LYS A 6 10.36 2.83 -7.94
CA LYS A 6 9.81 4.15 -7.61
C LYS A 6 9.08 4.77 -8.80
N GLN A 7 9.70 4.76 -9.99
CA GLN A 7 9.09 5.30 -11.20
C GLN A 7 7.80 4.56 -11.58
N LYS A 8 7.80 3.23 -11.47
CA LYS A 8 6.62 2.41 -11.74
C LYS A 8 5.49 2.74 -10.76
N TRP A 9 5.84 2.88 -9.49
CA TRP A 9 4.88 3.20 -8.43
C TRP A 9 4.25 4.59 -8.65
N VAL A 10 5.08 5.62 -8.84
CA VAL A 10 4.61 6.98 -9.10
C VAL A 10 3.73 7.04 -10.34
N ARG A 11 4.15 6.38 -11.42
CA ARG A 11 3.39 6.31 -12.67
C ARG A 11 2.03 5.64 -12.47
N ALA A 12 2.00 4.53 -11.72
CA ALA A 12 0.76 3.82 -11.41
C ALA A 12 -0.21 4.68 -10.60
N LEU A 13 0.29 5.38 -9.58
CA LEU A 13 -0.52 6.28 -8.77
C LEU A 13 -1.13 7.43 -9.60
N ARG A 14 -0.40 7.90 -10.60
CA ARG A 14 -0.87 8.99 -11.48
C ARG A 14 -1.74 8.50 -12.64
N SER A 15 -1.82 7.19 -12.87
CA SER A 15 -2.45 6.63 -14.07
C SER A 15 -3.96 6.74 -14.10
N GLY A 16 -4.61 6.84 -12.94
CA GLY A 16 -6.07 6.78 -12.83
C GLY A 16 -6.65 5.38 -12.96
N LYS A 17 -5.82 4.34 -13.03
CA LYS A 17 -6.26 2.96 -13.18
C LYS A 17 -6.64 2.28 -11.88
N TYR A 18 -6.24 2.86 -10.74
CA TYR A 18 -6.49 2.31 -9.42
C TYR A 18 -7.52 3.14 -8.67
N GLU A 19 -8.55 2.48 -8.14
CA GLU A 19 -9.47 3.12 -7.21
C GLU A 19 -8.78 3.23 -5.84
N GLN A 20 -8.89 4.40 -5.22
CA GLN A 20 -8.26 4.66 -3.93
C GLN A 20 -9.17 4.19 -2.79
N ALA A 21 -8.60 3.42 -1.87
CA ALA A 21 -9.27 2.95 -0.67
C ALA A 21 -8.47 3.30 0.57
N THR A 22 -9.07 3.16 1.73
CA THR A 22 -8.46 3.45 3.03
C THR A 22 -8.53 2.24 3.95
N GLY A 23 -7.65 2.19 4.95
CA GLY A 23 -7.71 1.19 6.02
C GLY A 23 -7.10 -0.16 5.70
N ALA A 24 -6.62 -0.39 4.48
CA ALA A 24 -5.99 -1.65 4.07
C ALA A 24 -5.14 -1.44 2.82
N LEU A 25 -4.23 -2.37 2.54
CA LEU A 25 -3.49 -2.38 1.27
C LEU A 25 -4.44 -2.49 0.08
N ARG A 26 -5.40 -3.40 0.19
CA ARG A 26 -6.46 -3.60 -0.80
C ARG A 26 -7.72 -4.10 -0.11
N ASN A 27 -8.87 -3.59 -0.52
CA ASN A 27 -10.18 -4.07 -0.07
C ASN A 27 -11.18 -4.02 -1.23
N GLU A 28 -12.47 -4.21 -0.94
CA GLU A 28 -13.52 -4.20 -1.97
C GLU A 28 -13.64 -2.85 -2.70
N ASP A 29 -13.19 -1.76 -2.07
CA ASP A 29 -13.26 -0.42 -2.66
C ASP A 29 -12.05 -0.07 -3.53
N GLY A 30 -10.94 -0.77 -3.38
CA GLY A 30 -9.74 -0.52 -4.15
C GLY A 30 -8.45 -0.73 -3.36
N PHE A 31 -7.48 0.16 -3.56
CA PHE A 31 -6.11 0.06 -3.02
C PHE A 31 -5.75 1.31 -2.24
N CYS A 32 -4.94 1.17 -1.19
CA CYS A 32 -4.22 2.32 -0.66
C CYS A 32 -2.92 2.53 -1.47
N CYS A 33 -2.20 3.62 -1.21
CA CYS A 33 -0.96 3.91 -1.95
C CYS A 33 0.09 2.80 -1.82
N LEU A 34 0.18 2.16 -0.66
CA LEU A 34 1.11 1.03 -0.45
C LEU A 34 0.65 -0.21 -1.21
N GLY A 35 -0.65 -0.46 -1.28
CA GLY A 35 -1.22 -1.56 -2.05
C GLY A 35 -0.95 -1.44 -3.54
N VAL A 36 -0.93 -0.23 -4.07
CA VAL A 36 -0.54 0.02 -5.46
C VAL A 36 0.89 -0.45 -5.72
N LEU A 37 1.83 -0.20 -4.79
CA LEU A 37 3.20 -0.69 -4.92
C LEU A 37 3.25 -2.23 -4.97
N CYS A 38 2.49 -2.90 -4.12
CA CYS A 38 2.40 -4.36 -4.11
C CYS A 38 1.89 -4.89 -5.45
N ASP A 39 0.84 -4.29 -5.99
CA ASP A 39 0.24 -4.71 -7.26
C ASP A 39 1.20 -4.47 -8.44
N VAL A 40 1.92 -3.35 -8.44
CA VAL A 40 2.92 -3.03 -9.46
C VAL A 40 4.07 -4.03 -9.42
N TYR A 41 4.48 -4.45 -8.22
CA TYR A 41 5.57 -5.42 -8.05
C TYR A 41 5.16 -6.81 -8.55
N ASP A 42 4.06 -7.36 -8.05
CA ASP A 42 3.56 -8.66 -8.49
C ASP A 42 2.06 -8.78 -8.16
N PRO A 43 1.17 -8.62 -9.16
CA PRO A 43 -0.27 -8.69 -8.93
C PRO A 43 -0.78 -10.10 -8.62
N ASP A 44 0.02 -11.15 -8.85
CA ASP A 44 -0.39 -12.53 -8.64
C ASP A 44 -0.29 -12.98 -7.18
N LYS A 45 0.26 -12.15 -6.31
CA LYS A 45 0.47 -12.49 -4.90
C LYS A 45 -0.65 -12.07 -3.96
N TRP A 46 -1.72 -11.49 -4.48
CA TRP A 46 -2.88 -11.15 -3.69
C TRP A 46 -3.67 -12.41 -3.30
N VAL A 47 -4.09 -12.45 -2.03
CA VAL A 47 -4.97 -13.51 -1.50
C VAL A 47 -6.30 -12.87 -1.14
N GLU A 48 -7.38 -13.36 -1.75
CA GLU A 48 -8.73 -12.86 -1.49
C GLU A 48 -9.15 -13.08 -0.04
N PRO A 49 -9.94 -12.16 0.53
CA PRO A 49 -10.49 -12.38 1.86
C PRO A 49 -11.39 -13.61 1.85
N ILE A 50 -11.27 -14.42 2.92
CA ILE A 50 -12.12 -15.59 3.10
C ILE A 50 -13.43 -15.11 3.71
N PRO A 51 -14.59 -15.42 3.10
CA PRO A 51 -15.87 -15.06 3.69
C PRO A 51 -16.02 -15.66 5.09
N PRO A 52 -16.57 -14.91 6.07
CA PRO A 52 -16.78 -15.46 7.42
C PRO A 52 -17.72 -16.67 7.38
N LEU A 53 -17.41 -17.70 8.18
CA LEU A 53 -18.23 -18.89 8.30
C LEU A 53 -19.51 -18.64 9.09
N ASP A 54 -19.54 -17.58 9.88
CA ASP A 54 -20.65 -17.16 10.71
C ASP A 54 -21.22 -15.86 10.14
N GLU A 55 -22.53 -15.80 9.90
CA GLU A 55 -23.20 -14.60 9.36
C GLU A 55 -23.09 -13.41 10.31
N ASP A 56 -22.79 -13.61 11.58
CA ASP A 56 -22.62 -12.56 12.57
C ASP A 56 -21.19 -11.97 12.60
N GLU A 57 -20.24 -12.55 11.85
CA GLU A 57 -18.90 -12.00 11.74
C GLU A 57 -18.83 -10.94 10.65
N ASP A 58 -18.23 -9.80 10.97
CA ASP A 58 -17.98 -8.76 9.99
C ASP A 58 -16.84 -9.17 9.05
N ASP A 59 -17.12 -9.16 7.75
CA ASP A 59 -16.10 -9.30 6.73
C ASP A 59 -15.52 -7.90 6.47
N ASP A 60 -14.25 -7.70 6.84
CA ASP A 60 -13.59 -6.42 6.60
C ASP A 60 -13.17 -6.23 5.14
N GLY A 61 -13.30 -7.27 4.32
CA GLY A 61 -12.96 -7.21 2.88
C GLY A 61 -11.50 -6.98 2.59
N LYS A 62 -10.62 -7.09 3.57
CA LYS A 62 -9.19 -6.85 3.40
C LYS A 62 -8.52 -8.02 2.69
N TRP A 63 -7.78 -7.70 1.63
CA TRP A 63 -6.94 -8.67 0.95
C TRP A 63 -5.61 -8.78 1.67
N ASN A 64 -5.05 -10.00 1.67
CA ASN A 64 -3.72 -10.27 2.20
C ASN A 64 -2.72 -10.33 1.03
N TYR A 65 -1.50 -9.85 1.25
CA TYR A 65 -0.44 -9.93 0.24
C TYR A 65 0.59 -10.98 0.68
N ALA A 66 0.65 -12.09 -0.04
CA ALA A 66 1.42 -13.27 0.33
C ALA A 66 2.80 -13.29 -0.36
N ASP A 67 3.59 -12.23 -0.17
CA ASP A 67 4.91 -12.11 -0.81
C ASP A 67 5.95 -13.08 -0.23
N GLN A 68 5.72 -13.57 0.99
CA GLN A 68 6.63 -14.48 1.67
C GLN A 68 6.32 -15.97 1.40
N GLY A 69 5.54 -16.28 0.37
CA GLY A 69 5.17 -17.64 0.00
C GLY A 69 4.17 -18.25 0.98
N ASP A 70 4.43 -19.47 1.43
CA ASP A 70 3.48 -20.20 2.30
C ASP A 70 3.53 -19.76 3.77
N ASN A 71 4.35 -18.77 4.11
CA ASN A 71 4.52 -18.34 5.50
C ASN A 71 3.56 -17.22 5.87
N TYR A 72 2.35 -17.59 6.26
CA TYR A 72 1.28 -16.67 6.61
C TYR A 72 1.60 -15.73 7.78
N LEU A 73 2.62 -16.03 8.58
CA LEU A 73 3.02 -15.16 9.69
C LEU A 73 3.59 -13.81 9.23
N TYR A 74 4.05 -13.75 7.99
CA TYR A 74 4.66 -12.54 7.42
C TYR A 74 3.76 -11.83 6.42
N ASP A 75 2.55 -12.36 6.15
CA ASP A 75 1.59 -11.71 5.28
C ASP A 75 1.02 -10.48 5.96
N THR A 76 0.75 -9.42 5.18
CA THR A 76 0.22 -8.18 5.71
C THR A 76 -1.04 -7.75 4.97
N THR A 77 -1.89 -7.00 5.69
CA THR A 77 -3.11 -6.39 5.13
C THR A 77 -3.07 -4.87 5.16
N ASP A 78 -2.21 -4.27 5.98
CA ASP A 78 -2.25 -2.83 6.28
C ASP A 78 -0.97 -2.07 5.91
N VAL A 79 0.17 -2.76 5.92
CA VAL A 79 1.49 -2.16 5.61
C VAL A 79 2.22 -3.04 4.61
N LEU A 80 3.31 -2.51 4.03
CA LEU A 80 4.11 -3.26 3.05
C LEU A 80 4.68 -4.53 3.67
N PRO A 81 4.69 -5.64 2.92
CA PRO A 81 5.46 -6.83 3.31
C PRO A 81 6.96 -6.49 3.44
N VAL A 82 7.64 -7.15 4.37
CA VAL A 82 9.07 -6.93 4.60
C VAL A 82 9.88 -7.13 3.32
N HIS A 83 9.56 -8.15 2.54
CA HIS A 83 10.26 -8.45 1.29
C HIS A 83 10.16 -7.28 0.28
N ILE A 84 8.97 -6.74 0.09
CA ILE A 84 8.75 -5.58 -0.80
C ILE A 84 9.50 -4.37 -0.29
N THR A 85 9.46 -4.11 1.02
CA THR A 85 10.19 -3.01 1.65
C THR A 85 11.68 -3.09 1.32
N ARG A 86 12.27 -4.27 1.42
CA ARG A 86 13.69 -4.50 1.10
C ARG A 86 14.00 -4.31 -0.38
N ILE A 87 13.20 -4.91 -1.26
CA ILE A 87 13.40 -4.79 -2.71
C ILE A 87 13.28 -3.34 -3.16
N ALA A 88 12.34 -2.62 -2.60
CA ALA A 88 12.12 -1.21 -2.92
C ALA A 88 13.20 -0.28 -2.34
N GLY A 89 14.02 -0.79 -1.44
CA GLY A 89 15.05 0.02 -0.78
C GLY A 89 14.47 1.01 0.24
N LEU A 90 13.33 0.68 0.80
CA LEU A 90 12.68 1.49 1.84
C LEU A 90 13.18 1.08 3.22
N THR A 91 13.14 2.04 4.16
CA THR A 91 13.61 1.81 5.53
C THR A 91 12.51 1.33 6.47
N ALA A 92 11.26 1.38 6.03
CA ALA A 92 10.11 1.01 6.84
C ALA A 92 8.98 0.45 5.98
N GLN A 93 8.17 -0.42 6.59
CA GLN A 93 6.98 -1.00 5.95
C GLN A 93 5.87 0.03 5.73
N ASN A 94 5.90 1.13 6.44
CA ASN A 94 5.00 2.27 6.28
C ASN A 94 5.85 3.54 6.28
N PRO A 95 6.45 3.90 5.13
CA PRO A 95 7.39 5.00 5.05
C PRO A 95 6.78 6.33 5.45
N GLU A 96 7.56 7.17 6.12
CA GLU A 96 7.16 8.51 6.51
C GLU A 96 7.79 9.55 5.60
N VAL A 97 7.04 10.61 5.33
CA VAL A 97 7.49 11.76 4.54
C VAL A 97 7.04 13.06 5.22
N PRO A 98 7.76 14.17 4.99
CA PRO A 98 7.27 15.47 5.46
C PRO A 98 5.93 15.80 4.82
N TYR A 99 4.95 16.21 5.62
CA TYR A 99 3.61 16.50 5.13
C TYR A 99 2.96 17.61 5.95
N GLY A 100 2.24 18.50 5.26
CA GLY A 100 1.56 19.61 5.90
C GLY A 100 2.40 20.88 5.98
N ILE A 101 1.80 21.92 6.52
CA ILE A 101 2.40 23.27 6.59
C ILE A 101 3.67 23.28 7.45
N ASP A 102 3.68 22.50 8.51
CA ASP A 102 4.79 22.43 9.47
C ASP A 102 5.87 21.41 9.05
N GLY A 103 5.63 20.64 7.97
CA GLY A 103 6.58 19.63 7.51
C GLY A 103 6.74 18.45 8.45
N GLU A 104 5.76 18.19 9.30
CA GLU A 104 5.80 17.07 10.24
C GLU A 104 5.81 15.73 9.49
N MET A 105 6.62 14.79 9.98
CA MET A 105 6.71 13.45 9.38
C MET A 105 5.42 12.67 9.62
N LYS A 106 4.83 12.17 8.52
CA LYS A 106 3.62 11.33 8.56
C LYS A 106 3.80 10.13 7.65
N SER A 107 3.23 8.99 8.05
CA SER A 107 3.29 7.78 7.26
C SER A 107 2.43 7.90 6.01
N LEU A 108 2.84 7.24 4.92
CA LEU A 108 2.08 7.23 3.67
C LEU A 108 0.67 6.67 3.86
N ALA A 109 0.51 5.62 4.67
CA ALA A 109 -0.80 5.06 4.95
C ALA A 109 -1.71 6.08 5.64
N SER A 110 -1.19 6.83 6.61
CA SER A 110 -1.94 7.89 7.29
C SER A 110 -2.35 9.01 6.33
N ILE A 111 -1.41 9.44 5.49
CA ILE A 111 -1.67 10.48 4.48
C ILE A 111 -2.77 10.03 3.53
N ASN A 112 -2.72 8.77 3.07
CA ASN A 112 -3.74 8.17 2.21
C ASN A 112 -5.10 8.14 2.90
N ASP A 113 -5.13 7.70 4.16
CA ASP A 113 -6.39 7.53 4.91
C ASP A 113 -7.03 8.86 5.30
N ASN A 114 -6.24 9.94 5.33
CA ASN A 114 -6.73 11.27 5.69
C ASN A 114 -7.13 12.12 4.48
N GLY A 115 -7.23 11.52 3.30
CA GLY A 115 -7.88 12.16 2.15
C GLY A 115 -6.95 12.70 1.07
N ALA A 116 -5.65 12.50 1.16
CA ALA A 116 -4.74 12.87 0.08
C ALA A 116 -5.00 12.01 -1.15
N THR A 117 -4.96 12.61 -2.34
CA THR A 117 -5.16 11.88 -3.59
C THR A 117 -3.89 11.10 -3.96
N PHE A 118 -4.04 10.10 -4.84
CA PHE A 118 -2.89 9.36 -5.37
C PHE A 118 -1.90 10.31 -6.08
N ALA A 119 -2.38 11.33 -6.76
CA ALA A 119 -1.51 12.31 -7.42
C ALA A 119 -0.65 13.08 -6.40
N GLU A 120 -1.25 13.52 -5.30
CA GLU A 120 -0.53 14.20 -4.21
C GLU A 120 0.49 13.28 -3.56
N ILE A 121 0.12 12.03 -3.32
CA ILE A 121 1.01 11.02 -2.73
C ILE A 121 2.18 10.72 -3.69
N ALA A 122 1.91 10.61 -4.98
CA ALA A 122 2.95 10.41 -6.00
C ALA A 122 3.99 11.53 -5.97
N ASP A 123 3.55 12.79 -5.83
CA ASP A 123 4.45 13.94 -5.71
C ASP A 123 5.33 13.84 -4.45
N LEU A 124 4.78 13.39 -3.34
CA LEU A 124 5.53 13.20 -2.09
C LEU A 124 6.57 12.09 -2.23
N ILE A 125 6.22 10.98 -2.86
CA ILE A 125 7.13 9.87 -3.11
C ILE A 125 8.26 10.32 -4.04
N GLU A 126 7.94 11.00 -5.13
CA GLU A 126 8.92 11.48 -6.09
C GLU A 126 9.92 12.43 -5.45
N THR A 127 9.46 13.28 -4.53
CA THR A 127 10.29 14.29 -3.87
C THR A 127 11.12 13.72 -2.73
N HIS A 128 10.56 12.80 -1.92
CA HIS A 128 11.14 12.43 -0.63
C HIS A 128 11.67 10.98 -0.55
N LEU A 129 11.28 10.12 -1.44
CA LEU A 129 11.71 8.73 -1.47
C LEU A 129 12.53 8.42 -2.73
#